data_08317e2992e54d7aac338989d9256f73
#
_entry.id   08317e2992e54d7aac338989d9256f73
#
_cell.length_a   1.000
_cell.length_b   1.000
_cell.length_c   1.000
_cell.angle_alpha   90.00
_cell.angle_beta   90.00
_cell.angle_gamma   90.00
#
_symmetry.space_group_name_H-M   'P 1'
#
loop_
_entity.id
_entity.type
_entity.pdbx_description
1 polymer ?
#
loop_
_entity_poly.entity_id
_entity_poly.type
_entity_poly.pdbx_seq_one_letter_code
_entity_poly.pdbx_strand_id
1 'polypeptide(L)'
;MKNPNIILILADDMGYSDIGCYGGEIETPNLDRLAANGLRYTQFYNTARCCPTRASLLTGMNPHQVGMGHMAHFDDDIDGYRGDLSKQCVTIAEVLKQSGYGTYLSGKWHVCKQQLSQDGDCSNWPRARGFDRSYGIIGGAASYFDPPTLARDNQSIDPPQDEGYFFTDDISHNACTFIEDHCDQASGQPFFLFTSYTAPHWPLHARPED
;
A
#
# COMPACT_ATOMS: atom_id res chain seq x y z
N MET A 1 28.05 -6.94 5.18
CA MET A 1 27.41 -5.84 4.38
C MET A 1 26.24 -5.34 5.19
N LYS A 2 25.98 -4.02 5.23
CA LYS A 2 24.75 -3.51 5.87
C LYS A 2 23.56 -3.88 4.97
N ASN A 3 22.48 -4.31 5.60
CA ASN A 3 21.22 -4.55 4.86
C ASN A 3 20.71 -3.23 4.27
N PRO A 4 20.22 -3.21 3.01
CA PRO A 4 19.71 -2.00 2.38
C PRO A 4 18.34 -1.60 2.95
N ASN A 5 18.02 -0.31 2.93
CA ASN A 5 16.64 0.13 3.05
C ASN A 5 15.85 -0.28 1.81
N ILE A 6 14.58 -0.62 2.00
CA ILE A 6 13.68 -1.06 0.94
C ILE A 6 12.46 -0.15 0.91
N ILE A 7 12.23 0.51 -0.22
CA ILE A 7 11.02 1.30 -0.46
C ILE A 7 10.26 0.65 -1.62
N LEU A 8 9.04 0.20 -1.34
CA LEU A 8 8.13 -0.35 -2.33
C LEU A 8 7.04 0.68 -2.59
N ILE A 9 6.98 1.22 -3.80
CA ILE A 9 5.95 2.18 -4.22
C ILE A 9 4.99 1.46 -5.15
N LEU A 10 3.70 1.51 -4.82
CA LEU A 10 2.63 0.93 -5.63
C LEU A 10 1.63 2.03 -6.00
N ALA A 11 1.42 2.23 -7.30
CA ALA A 11 0.31 3.02 -7.83
C ALA A 11 -0.87 2.08 -8.12
N ASP A 12 -2.10 2.56 -7.89
CA ASP A 12 -3.31 1.75 -8.05
C ASP A 12 -4.00 2.09 -9.38
N ASP A 13 -4.13 1.10 -10.25
CA ASP A 13 -4.71 1.22 -11.59
C ASP A 13 -3.88 2.06 -12.59
N MET A 14 -2.58 2.24 -12.37
CA MET A 14 -1.69 2.86 -13.35
C MET A 14 -1.28 1.83 -14.41
N GLY A 15 -1.55 2.14 -15.67
CA GLY A 15 -1.21 1.28 -16.79
C GLY A 15 0.26 1.42 -17.23
N TYR A 16 0.74 0.40 -17.93
CA TYR A 16 2.08 0.42 -18.55
C TYR A 16 2.25 1.59 -19.51
N SER A 17 1.19 1.90 -20.28
CA SER A 17 1.17 2.99 -21.26
C SER A 17 1.03 4.38 -20.65
N ASP A 18 0.83 4.50 -19.35
CA ASP A 18 0.65 5.80 -18.69
C ASP A 18 1.98 6.43 -18.27
N ILE A 19 3.07 5.65 -18.31
CA ILE A 19 4.40 6.09 -17.84
C ILE A 19 5.25 6.54 -19.01
N GLY A 20 5.83 7.74 -18.92
CA GLY A 20 6.63 8.36 -19.98
C GLY A 20 7.80 7.51 -20.44
N CYS A 21 8.53 6.86 -19.54
CA CYS A 21 9.69 6.01 -19.90
C CYS A 21 9.32 4.75 -20.73
N TYR A 22 8.04 4.42 -20.83
CA TYR A 22 7.52 3.37 -21.71
C TYR A 22 6.79 3.93 -22.94
N GLY A 23 6.85 5.24 -23.18
CA GLY A 23 6.25 5.89 -24.33
C GLY A 23 4.82 6.42 -24.05
N GLY A 24 4.44 6.54 -22.79
CA GLY A 24 3.19 7.19 -22.38
C GLY A 24 3.16 8.66 -22.78
N GLU A 25 1.96 9.19 -23.02
CA GLU A 25 1.73 10.61 -23.35
C GLU A 25 1.74 11.52 -22.10
N ILE A 26 1.63 10.91 -20.91
CA ILE A 26 1.65 11.63 -19.64
C ILE A 26 3.09 11.90 -19.22
N GLU A 27 3.38 13.13 -18.85
CA GLU A 27 4.69 13.49 -18.31
C GLU A 27 4.89 12.92 -16.91
N THR A 28 5.84 11.99 -16.76
CA THR A 28 6.17 11.36 -15.48
C THR A 28 7.65 11.53 -15.12
N PRO A 29 8.12 12.78 -14.95
CA PRO A 29 9.57 13.10 -14.92
C PRO A 29 10.31 12.40 -13.77
N ASN A 30 9.68 12.20 -12.63
CA ASN A 30 10.30 11.52 -11.49
C ASN A 30 10.40 10.01 -11.71
N LEU A 31 9.39 9.37 -12.28
CA LEU A 31 9.42 7.96 -12.65
C LEU A 31 10.43 7.72 -13.78
N ASP A 32 10.47 8.61 -14.76
CA ASP A 32 11.42 8.56 -15.87
C ASP A 32 12.87 8.66 -15.38
N ARG A 33 13.13 9.53 -14.39
CA ARG A 33 14.44 9.64 -13.74
C ARG A 33 14.81 8.37 -12.98
N LEU A 34 13.89 7.74 -12.27
CA LEU A 34 14.12 6.44 -11.63
C LEU A 34 14.43 5.37 -12.67
N ALA A 35 13.66 5.33 -13.75
CA ALA A 35 13.84 4.40 -14.86
C ALA A 35 15.20 4.56 -15.56
N ALA A 36 15.67 5.81 -15.74
CA ALA A 36 16.96 6.10 -16.37
C ALA A 36 18.16 5.65 -15.51
N ASN A 37 18.00 5.56 -14.20
CA ASN A 37 19.03 5.18 -13.24
C ASN A 37 18.86 3.78 -12.65
N GLY A 38 17.89 3.00 -13.13
CA GLY A 38 17.53 1.70 -12.58
C GLY A 38 17.23 0.66 -13.66
N LEU A 39 16.54 -0.39 -13.25
CA LEU A 39 16.06 -1.44 -14.12
C LEU A 39 14.61 -1.17 -14.54
N ARG A 40 14.33 -1.32 -15.83
CA ARG A 40 12.98 -1.27 -16.39
C ARG A 40 12.58 -2.66 -16.87
N TYR A 41 11.48 -3.17 -16.33
CA TYR A 41 10.90 -4.42 -16.81
C TYR A 41 9.85 -4.13 -17.86
N THR A 42 9.93 -4.79 -19.01
CA THR A 42 8.95 -4.70 -20.09
C THR A 42 7.93 -5.83 -20.06
N GLN A 43 8.18 -6.84 -19.25
CA GLN A 43 7.30 -7.99 -19.01
C GLN A 43 7.22 -8.23 -17.51
N PHE A 44 6.37 -7.46 -16.83
CA PHE A 44 6.11 -7.57 -15.41
C PHE A 44 4.59 -7.66 -15.20
N TYR A 45 4.13 -8.81 -14.77
CA TYR A 45 2.71 -9.11 -14.68
C TYR A 45 2.25 -9.13 -13.23
N ASN A 46 0.99 -8.73 -13.03
CA ASN A 46 0.29 -8.81 -11.76
C ASN A 46 -0.94 -9.70 -11.91
N THR A 47 -1.82 -9.74 -10.91
CA THR A 47 -3.05 -10.55 -10.94
C THR A 47 -4.28 -9.72 -11.31
N ALA A 48 -4.10 -8.65 -12.04
CA ALA A 48 -5.08 -7.80 -12.72
C ALA A 48 -6.13 -7.09 -11.83
N ARG A 49 -6.14 -7.32 -10.52
CA ARG A 49 -7.03 -6.65 -9.56
C ARG A 49 -6.30 -6.26 -8.29
N CYS A 50 -6.80 -5.21 -7.59
CA CYS A 50 -6.12 -4.64 -6.42
C CYS A 50 -5.93 -5.67 -5.29
N CYS A 51 -6.98 -6.31 -4.77
CA CYS A 51 -6.83 -7.26 -3.66
C CYS A 51 -5.96 -8.46 -4.01
N PRO A 52 -6.19 -9.19 -5.12
CA PRO A 52 -5.34 -10.30 -5.53
C PRO A 52 -3.88 -9.89 -5.73
N THR A 53 -3.63 -8.75 -6.41
CA THR A 53 -2.26 -8.26 -6.64
C THR A 53 -1.56 -7.90 -5.33
N ARG A 54 -2.25 -7.19 -4.42
CA ARG A 54 -1.70 -6.82 -3.11
C ARG A 54 -1.40 -8.05 -2.26
N ALA A 55 -2.31 -9.04 -2.25
CA ALA A 55 -2.09 -10.29 -1.55
C ALA A 55 -0.85 -11.03 -2.08
N SER A 56 -0.71 -11.15 -3.40
CA SER A 56 0.47 -11.78 -4.02
C SER A 56 1.75 -11.01 -3.74
N LEU A 57 1.71 -9.68 -3.85
CA LEU A 57 2.86 -8.81 -3.60
C LEU A 57 3.33 -8.90 -2.14
N LEU A 58 2.39 -8.92 -1.21
CA LEU A 58 2.70 -8.95 0.22
C LEU A 58 3.17 -10.33 0.70
N THR A 59 2.75 -11.42 0.06
CA THR A 59 3.00 -12.79 0.55
C THR A 59 3.93 -13.61 -0.34
N GLY A 60 4.16 -13.19 -1.58
CA GLY A 60 4.88 -13.99 -2.58
C GLY A 60 4.11 -15.23 -3.06
N MET A 61 2.82 -15.35 -2.73
CA MET A 61 1.99 -16.50 -3.03
C MET A 61 0.92 -16.16 -4.07
N ASN A 62 0.35 -17.18 -4.72
CA ASN A 62 -0.83 -17.01 -5.56
C ASN A 62 -2.02 -16.53 -4.68
N PRO A 63 -2.83 -15.54 -5.11
CA PRO A 63 -3.86 -14.94 -4.28
C PRO A 63 -4.91 -15.93 -3.79
N HIS A 64 -5.22 -16.98 -4.56
CA HIS A 64 -6.14 -18.05 -4.15
C HIS A 64 -5.58 -18.88 -2.98
N GLN A 65 -4.27 -19.07 -2.89
CA GLN A 65 -3.65 -19.79 -1.78
C GLN A 65 -3.76 -19.06 -0.44
N VAL A 66 -3.97 -17.74 -0.51
CA VAL A 66 -4.06 -16.86 0.67
C VAL A 66 -5.47 -16.29 0.89
N GLY A 67 -6.48 -16.85 0.23
CA GLY A 67 -7.88 -16.49 0.41
C GLY A 67 -8.34 -15.24 -0.33
N MET A 68 -7.49 -14.67 -1.19
CA MET A 68 -7.70 -13.37 -1.85
C MET A 68 -7.82 -13.49 -3.37
N GLY A 69 -8.42 -14.56 -3.88
CA GLY A 69 -8.68 -14.76 -5.31
C GLY A 69 -9.70 -13.78 -5.89
N HIS A 70 -10.42 -13.05 -5.04
CA HIS A 70 -11.39 -11.99 -5.40
C HIS A 70 -11.22 -10.77 -4.49
N MET A 71 -12.15 -9.81 -4.60
CA MET A 71 -12.14 -8.58 -3.81
C MET A 71 -12.46 -8.84 -2.33
N ALA A 72 -11.87 -8.07 -1.44
CA ALA A 72 -11.96 -8.22 0.01
C ALA A 72 -13.39 -8.21 0.60
N HIS A 73 -14.36 -7.58 -0.08
CA HIS A 73 -15.74 -7.52 0.39
C HIS A 73 -16.59 -8.73 -0.01
N PHE A 74 -16.02 -9.71 -0.75
CA PHE A 74 -16.68 -10.95 -1.10
C PHE A 74 -16.09 -12.11 -0.30
N ASP A 75 -16.97 -12.89 0.33
CA ASP A 75 -16.65 -14.16 0.95
C ASP A 75 -17.60 -15.22 0.39
N ASP A 76 -17.08 -16.07 -0.48
CA ASP A 76 -17.85 -17.12 -1.12
C ASP A 76 -17.86 -18.42 -0.28
N ASP A 77 -17.33 -18.37 0.93
CA ASP A 77 -17.15 -19.54 1.81
C ASP A 77 -16.30 -20.67 1.18
N ILE A 78 -15.41 -20.30 0.28
CA ILE A 78 -14.45 -21.17 -0.41
C ILE A 78 -13.03 -20.71 -0.08
N ASP A 79 -12.12 -21.60 0.21
CA ASP A 79 -10.78 -21.26 0.72
C ASP A 79 -10.00 -20.24 -0.13
N GLY A 80 -10.08 -20.32 -1.44
CA GLY A 80 -9.43 -19.35 -2.34
C GLY A 80 -10.11 -17.97 -2.40
N TYR A 81 -11.32 -17.82 -1.85
CA TYR A 81 -12.20 -16.66 -2.03
C TYR A 81 -12.82 -16.19 -0.71
N ARG A 82 -12.00 -16.10 0.32
CA ARG A 82 -12.43 -15.66 1.67
C ARG A 82 -12.58 -14.16 1.80
N GLY A 83 -12.01 -13.40 0.87
CA GLY A 83 -11.99 -11.93 0.92
C GLY A 83 -11.22 -11.35 2.10
N ASP A 84 -10.39 -12.17 2.73
CA ASP A 84 -9.57 -11.84 3.89
C ASP A 84 -8.24 -12.60 3.81
N LEU A 85 -7.14 -11.91 4.09
CA LEU A 85 -5.82 -12.52 3.97
C LEU A 85 -5.66 -13.64 5.00
N SER A 86 -5.30 -14.83 4.54
CA SER A 86 -5.15 -16.00 5.39
C SER A 86 -4.17 -15.75 6.54
N LYS A 87 -4.53 -16.24 7.73
CA LYS A 87 -3.62 -16.25 8.89
C LYS A 87 -2.48 -17.25 8.78
N GLN A 88 -2.54 -18.16 7.81
CA GLN A 88 -1.52 -19.19 7.59
C GLN A 88 -0.39 -18.70 6.68
N CYS A 89 -0.54 -17.56 6.01
CA CYS A 89 0.55 -16.96 5.26
C CYS A 89 1.26 -15.87 6.06
N VAL A 90 2.52 -15.62 5.71
CA VAL A 90 3.31 -14.50 6.24
C VAL A 90 3.43 -13.42 5.18
N THR A 91 3.49 -12.17 5.63
CA THR A 91 3.74 -11.03 4.75
C THR A 91 5.23 -10.70 4.67
N ILE A 92 5.63 -9.98 3.62
CA ILE A 92 6.99 -9.44 3.51
C ILE A 92 7.37 -8.57 4.72
N ALA A 93 6.41 -7.82 5.29
CA ALA A 93 6.65 -7.01 6.48
C ALA A 93 6.94 -7.90 7.71
N GLU A 94 6.19 -8.99 7.91
CA GLU A 94 6.44 -9.95 9.00
C GLU A 94 7.83 -10.61 8.86
N VAL A 95 8.24 -10.97 7.65
CA VAL A 95 9.56 -11.58 7.38
C VAL A 95 10.69 -10.56 7.62
N LEU A 96 10.56 -9.34 7.09
CA LEU A 96 11.60 -8.31 7.24
C LEU A 96 11.72 -7.83 8.68
N LYS A 97 10.61 -7.72 9.42
CA LYS A 97 10.60 -7.40 10.83
C LYS A 97 11.42 -8.42 11.66
N GLN A 98 11.24 -9.71 11.39
CA GLN A 98 12.05 -10.78 12.02
C GLN A 98 13.54 -10.67 11.66
N SER A 99 13.85 -10.05 10.53
CA SER A 99 15.23 -9.78 10.07
C SER A 99 15.79 -8.46 10.59
N GLY A 100 15.10 -7.80 11.52
CA GLY A 100 15.56 -6.58 12.18
C GLY A 100 15.27 -5.28 11.42
N TYR A 101 14.35 -5.30 10.45
CA TYR A 101 13.89 -4.08 9.77
C TYR A 101 12.83 -3.34 10.60
N GLY A 102 12.87 -2.00 10.59
CA GLY A 102 11.69 -1.18 10.86
C GLY A 102 10.72 -1.29 9.69
N THR A 103 9.41 -1.43 9.93
CA THR A 103 8.43 -1.75 8.88
C THR A 103 7.28 -0.76 8.87
N TYR A 104 7.04 -0.09 7.74
CA TYR A 104 6.13 1.03 7.63
C TYR A 104 5.21 0.90 6.42
N LEU A 105 3.94 1.32 6.59
CA LEU A 105 2.97 1.40 5.50
C LEU A 105 2.37 2.81 5.46
N SER A 106 2.37 3.43 4.30
CA SER A 106 1.61 4.65 4.04
C SER A 106 0.73 4.48 2.80
N GLY A 107 -0.59 4.56 2.96
CA GLY A 107 -1.58 4.47 1.89
C GLY A 107 -2.57 3.31 2.00
N LYS A 108 -2.98 2.76 0.86
CA LYS A 108 -4.05 1.76 0.74
C LYS A 108 -3.60 0.36 1.18
N TRP A 109 -4.40 -0.29 2.05
CA TRP A 109 -4.21 -1.67 2.49
C TRP A 109 -4.95 -2.70 1.62
N HIS A 110 -6.25 -2.79 1.73
CA HIS A 110 -7.20 -3.53 0.89
C HIS A 110 -6.95 -5.05 0.76
N VAL A 111 -6.56 -5.72 1.82
CA VAL A 111 -6.41 -7.19 1.87
C VAL A 111 -7.12 -7.82 3.09
N CYS A 112 -8.17 -7.15 3.59
CA CYS A 112 -8.99 -7.66 4.68
C CYS A 112 -10.45 -7.26 4.51
N LYS A 113 -11.36 -8.06 5.09
CA LYS A 113 -12.79 -7.82 5.10
C LYS A 113 -13.16 -6.64 5.98
N GLN A 114 -12.58 -6.59 7.18
CA GLN A 114 -12.88 -5.56 8.16
C GLN A 114 -12.23 -4.24 7.75
N GLN A 115 -13.05 -3.28 7.39
CA GLN A 115 -12.61 -1.97 6.90
C GLN A 115 -12.80 -0.84 7.92
N LEU A 116 -13.56 -1.06 8.99
CA LEU A 116 -13.82 -0.10 10.05
C LEU A 116 -13.53 -0.72 11.42
N SER A 117 -12.75 -0.02 12.22
CA SER A 117 -12.38 -0.42 13.58
C SER A 117 -13.31 0.24 14.61
N GLN A 118 -14.57 -0.11 14.59
CA GLN A 118 -15.45 0.17 15.73
C GLN A 118 -15.77 -1.18 16.36
N ASP A 119 -15.00 -1.58 17.36
CA ASP A 119 -15.11 -2.86 18.06
C ASP A 119 -14.96 -4.10 17.15
N GLY A 120 -14.33 -3.94 15.97
CA GLY A 120 -14.14 -4.99 14.97
C GLY A 120 -12.80 -5.71 15.06
N ASP A 121 -12.70 -6.84 14.36
CA ASP A 121 -11.47 -7.63 14.25
C ASP A 121 -10.43 -6.95 13.34
N CYS A 122 -9.41 -6.33 13.94
CA CYS A 122 -8.27 -5.72 13.25
C CYS A 122 -7.10 -6.70 13.02
N SER A 123 -7.33 -8.00 13.20
CA SER A 123 -6.25 -9.01 13.15
C SER A 123 -5.62 -9.21 11.76
N ASN A 124 -6.22 -8.66 10.70
CA ASN A 124 -5.64 -8.55 9.36
C ASN A 124 -5.31 -7.11 8.93
N TRP A 125 -5.33 -6.17 9.85
CA TRP A 125 -4.88 -4.80 9.59
C TRP A 125 -3.36 -4.69 9.58
N PRO A 126 -2.78 -3.61 9.05
CA PRO A 126 -1.33 -3.52 8.80
C PRO A 126 -0.45 -3.87 9.99
N ARG A 127 -0.75 -3.35 11.20
CA ARG A 127 0.07 -3.64 12.38
C ARG A 127 0.02 -5.10 12.82
N ALA A 128 -1.11 -5.74 12.67
CA ALA A 128 -1.26 -7.17 12.95
C ALA A 128 -0.59 -8.06 11.90
N ARG A 129 -0.22 -7.47 10.75
CA ARG A 129 0.44 -8.13 9.62
C ARG A 129 1.86 -7.60 9.40
N GLY A 130 2.55 -7.26 10.48
CA GLY A 130 3.99 -7.05 10.53
C GLY A 130 4.48 -5.60 10.39
N PHE A 131 3.62 -4.61 10.17
CA PHE A 131 4.03 -3.22 10.11
C PHE A 131 4.13 -2.61 11.53
N ASP A 132 5.22 -1.91 11.82
CA ASP A 132 5.42 -1.20 13.10
C ASP A 132 4.56 0.06 13.19
N ARG A 133 4.40 0.75 12.07
CA ARG A 133 3.52 1.91 11.94
C ARG A 133 2.76 1.86 10.63
N SER A 134 1.57 2.43 10.64
CA SER A 134 0.76 2.50 9.43
C SER A 134 -0.09 3.76 9.39
N TYR A 135 -0.29 4.28 8.20
CA TYR A 135 -1.22 5.36 7.92
C TYR A 135 -1.90 5.11 6.57
N GLY A 136 -3.20 5.26 6.48
CA GLY A 136 -3.92 5.16 5.21
C GLY A 136 -5.28 4.50 5.32
N ILE A 137 -5.87 4.17 4.17
CA ILE A 137 -7.18 3.53 4.12
C ILE A 137 -7.07 2.01 4.21
N ILE A 138 -8.00 1.44 4.98
CA ILE A 138 -8.14 -0.03 5.07
C ILE A 138 -8.93 -0.57 3.89
N GLY A 139 -9.89 0.21 3.40
CA GLY A 139 -10.74 -0.11 2.25
C GLY A 139 -10.06 0.02 0.89
N GLY A 140 -10.84 -0.19 -0.18
CA GLY A 140 -10.34 -0.32 -1.54
C GLY A 140 -10.38 0.93 -2.39
N ALA A 141 -11.32 1.82 -2.16
CA ALA A 141 -11.49 3.06 -2.90
C ALA A 141 -11.82 4.20 -1.95
N ALA A 142 -11.40 5.39 -2.31
CA ALA A 142 -11.59 6.57 -1.47
C ALA A 142 -11.71 7.83 -2.30
N SER A 143 -12.48 8.79 -1.82
CA SER A 143 -12.29 10.18 -2.23
C SER A 143 -10.90 10.63 -1.84
N TYR A 144 -10.21 11.39 -2.70
CA TYR A 144 -8.90 11.94 -2.37
C TYR A 144 -8.98 13.17 -1.46
N PHE A 145 -10.16 13.74 -1.31
CA PHE A 145 -10.43 14.89 -0.44
C PHE A 145 -11.08 14.50 0.90
N ASP A 146 -11.72 13.33 0.96
CA ASP A 146 -12.42 12.81 2.14
C ASP A 146 -12.36 11.27 2.12
N PRO A 147 -11.18 10.68 2.42
CA PRO A 147 -10.99 9.24 2.35
C PRO A 147 -11.71 8.51 3.48
N PRO A 148 -12.70 7.64 3.18
CA PRO A 148 -13.32 6.79 4.18
C PRO A 148 -12.35 5.69 4.64
N THR A 149 -12.64 5.07 5.77
CA THR A 149 -11.84 3.98 6.36
C THR A 149 -10.39 4.34 6.67
N LEU A 150 -10.12 5.64 6.86
CA LEU A 150 -8.79 6.12 7.24
C LEU A 150 -8.41 5.59 8.62
N ALA A 151 -7.18 5.15 8.74
CA ALA A 151 -6.66 4.61 9.98
C ALA A 151 -5.18 4.99 10.19
N ARG A 152 -4.80 5.14 11.43
CA ARG A 152 -3.42 5.28 11.89
C ARG A 152 -3.13 4.23 12.96
N ASP A 153 -2.09 3.44 12.76
CA ASP A 153 -1.64 2.42 13.73
C ASP A 153 -2.78 1.50 14.24
N ASN A 154 -3.64 1.03 13.32
CA ASN A 154 -4.83 0.21 13.58
C ASN A 154 -5.94 0.90 14.39
N GLN A 155 -5.96 2.22 14.42
CA GLN A 155 -7.06 3.00 14.96
C GLN A 155 -7.74 3.79 13.85
N SER A 156 -9.06 3.70 13.72
CA SER A 156 -9.81 4.53 12.78
C SER A 156 -9.70 5.99 13.19
N ILE A 157 -9.49 6.85 12.21
CA ILE A 157 -9.43 8.31 12.40
C ILE A 157 -10.31 8.99 11.35
N ASP A 158 -10.80 10.17 11.68
CA ASP A 158 -11.48 11.02 10.72
C ASP A 158 -10.45 11.67 9.76
N PRO A 159 -10.81 11.86 8.49
CA PRO A 159 -9.96 12.62 7.57
C PRO A 159 -9.77 14.06 8.07
N PRO A 160 -8.58 14.65 7.86
CA PRO A 160 -8.38 16.07 8.10
C PRO A 160 -9.42 16.91 7.36
N GLN A 161 -9.94 17.94 8.04
CA GLN A 161 -10.95 18.85 7.49
C GLN A 161 -10.34 20.17 7.00
N ASP A 162 -9.05 20.13 6.69
CA ASP A 162 -8.29 21.30 6.23
C ASP A 162 -8.64 21.65 4.79
N GLU A 163 -8.81 22.95 4.50
CA GLU A 163 -8.98 23.44 3.15
C GLU A 163 -7.71 23.13 2.34
N GLY A 164 -7.85 22.38 1.25
CA GLY A 164 -6.72 21.91 0.43
C GLY A 164 -6.17 20.53 0.80
N TYR A 165 -6.78 19.81 1.75
CA TYR A 165 -6.41 18.43 2.02
C TYR A 165 -6.51 17.56 0.76
N PHE A 166 -5.46 16.79 0.48
CA PHE A 166 -5.40 15.85 -0.64
C PHE A 166 -4.68 14.57 -0.22
N PHE A 167 -5.38 13.46 -0.26
CA PHE A 167 -4.91 12.21 0.32
C PHE A 167 -3.62 11.68 -0.33
N THR A 168 -3.39 11.94 -1.62
CA THR A 168 -2.15 11.56 -2.31
C THR A 168 -0.94 12.25 -1.69
N ASP A 169 -1.06 13.53 -1.36
CA ASP A 169 0.01 14.28 -0.68
C ASP A 169 0.20 13.79 0.75
N ASP A 170 -0.90 13.50 1.44
CA ASP A 170 -0.86 13.03 2.82
C ASP A 170 -0.21 11.64 2.93
N ILE A 171 -0.44 10.75 1.96
CA ILE A 171 0.30 9.48 1.85
C ILE A 171 1.81 9.77 1.74
N SER A 172 2.20 10.69 0.87
CA SER A 172 3.61 11.06 0.67
C SER A 172 4.22 11.68 1.92
N HIS A 173 3.49 12.58 2.58
CA HIS A 173 3.92 13.24 3.82
C HIS A 173 4.15 12.21 4.95
N ASN A 174 3.21 11.30 5.17
CA ASN A 174 3.35 10.26 6.19
C ASN A 174 4.49 9.28 5.86
N ALA A 175 4.70 8.96 4.58
CA ALA A 175 5.84 8.14 4.16
C ALA A 175 7.18 8.81 4.48
N CYS A 176 7.33 10.11 4.19
CA CYS A 176 8.51 10.90 4.54
C CYS A 176 8.71 10.99 6.05
N THR A 177 7.65 11.27 6.80
CA THR A 177 7.69 11.31 8.27
C THR A 177 8.16 9.98 8.88
N PHE A 178 7.71 8.85 8.34
CA PHE A 178 8.17 7.55 8.83
C PHE A 178 9.67 7.33 8.57
N ILE A 179 10.20 7.82 7.43
CA ILE A 179 11.64 7.76 7.14
C ILE A 179 12.43 8.66 8.10
N GLU A 180 11.98 9.90 8.29
CA GLU A 180 12.61 10.89 9.18
C GLU A 180 12.68 10.38 10.61
N ASP A 181 11.53 9.98 11.17
CA ASP A 181 11.44 9.39 12.52
C ASP A 181 12.34 8.17 12.69
N HIS A 182 12.39 7.30 11.64
CA HIS A 182 13.25 6.12 11.66
C HIS A 182 14.74 6.50 11.68
N CYS A 183 15.15 7.46 10.85
CA CYS A 183 16.54 7.92 10.80
C CYS A 183 17.00 8.54 12.13
N ASP A 184 16.10 9.26 12.80
CA ASP A 184 16.39 9.92 14.07
C ASP A 184 16.45 8.95 15.25
N GLN A 185 15.61 7.92 15.26
CA GLN A 185 15.44 7.02 16.40
C GLN A 185 16.24 5.72 16.30
N ALA A 186 16.51 5.22 15.09
CA ALA A 186 17.03 3.89 14.83
C ALA A 186 18.31 3.90 13.96
N SER A 187 19.33 4.68 14.38
CA SER A 187 20.58 4.83 13.63
C SER A 187 21.21 3.48 13.25
N GLY A 188 21.26 3.20 11.97
CA GLY A 188 21.89 2.02 11.38
C GLY A 188 21.01 0.79 11.26
N GLN A 189 19.76 0.81 11.72
CA GLN A 189 18.77 -0.21 11.43
C GLN A 189 18.23 0.00 10.01
N PRO A 190 18.06 -1.06 9.20
CA PRO A 190 17.39 -0.93 7.89
C PRO A 190 15.88 -0.79 8.07
N PHE A 191 15.20 -0.20 7.07
CA PHE A 191 13.75 -0.13 7.05
C PHE A 191 13.16 -0.69 5.76
N PHE A 192 11.91 -1.13 5.86
CA PHE A 192 11.00 -1.42 4.77
C PHE A 192 9.82 -0.46 4.84
N LEU A 193 9.62 0.32 3.78
CA LEU A 193 8.48 1.20 3.63
C LEU A 193 7.65 0.75 2.43
N PHE A 194 6.37 0.48 2.66
CA PHE A 194 5.38 0.25 1.60
C PHE A 194 4.54 1.52 1.42
N THR A 195 4.85 2.32 0.39
CA THR A 195 4.07 3.49 -0.01
C THR A 195 3.07 3.04 -1.07
N SER A 196 1.82 2.97 -0.69
CA SER A 196 0.73 2.36 -1.45
C SER A 196 -0.31 3.40 -1.83
N TYR A 197 -0.08 4.11 -2.94
CA TYR A 197 -0.99 5.14 -3.40
C TYR A 197 -2.35 4.59 -3.80
N THR A 198 -3.40 5.40 -3.60
CA THR A 198 -4.72 5.17 -4.20
C THR A 198 -4.79 5.70 -5.62
N ALA A 199 -4.00 6.71 -5.94
CA ALA A 199 -3.92 7.27 -7.28
C ALA A 199 -3.25 6.31 -8.28
N PRO A 200 -3.67 6.30 -9.55
CA PRO A 200 -4.79 7.04 -10.15
C PRO A 200 -6.14 6.31 -10.16
N HIS A 201 -6.40 5.38 -9.22
CA HIS A 201 -7.67 4.64 -9.11
C HIS A 201 -8.89 5.57 -9.04
N TRP A 202 -9.99 5.12 -9.60
CA TRP A 202 -11.29 5.80 -9.48
C TRP A 202 -11.71 6.01 -8.00
N PRO A 203 -12.34 7.17 -7.65
CA PRO A 203 -12.69 8.33 -8.47
C PRO A 203 -11.47 9.11 -8.93
N LEU A 204 -11.53 9.62 -10.17
CA LEU A 204 -10.42 10.35 -10.81
C LEU A 204 -10.39 11.79 -10.31
N HIS A 205 -10.06 11.97 -9.05
CA HIS A 205 -9.95 13.28 -8.44
C HIS A 205 -8.60 13.91 -8.77
N ALA A 206 -8.63 15.19 -9.11
CA ALA A 206 -7.46 16.05 -9.26
C ALA A 206 -7.71 17.35 -8.50
N ARG A 207 -6.65 18.06 -8.16
CA ARG A 207 -6.77 19.43 -7.64
C ARG A 207 -7.09 20.39 -8.79
N PRO A 208 -7.68 21.56 -8.50
CA PRO A 208 -8.00 22.55 -9.54
C PRO A 208 -6.80 23.01 -10.38
N GLU A 209 -5.60 22.93 -9.83
CA GLU A 209 -4.35 23.32 -10.49
C GLU A 209 -3.71 22.20 -11.31
N ASP A 210 -4.13 20.95 -11.16
CA ASP A 210 -3.65 19.78 -11.90
C ASP A 210 -4.48 19.57 -13.19
#